data_b26a1ea1bc1a9dcacfde0d6aa18255e6
#
_entry.id   b26a1ea1bc1a9dcacfde0d6aa18255e6
#
_cell.length_a   1.000
_cell.length_b   1.000
_cell.length_c   1.000
_cell.angle_alpha   90.00
_cell.angle_beta   90.00
_cell.angle_gamma   90.00
#
_symmetry.space_group_name_H-M   'P 1'
#
loop_
_entity.id
_entity.type
_entity.pdbx_description
1 polymer ?
#
loop_
_entity_poly.entity_id
_entity_poly.type
_entity_poly.pdbx_seq_one_letter_code
_entity_poly.pdbx_strand_id
1 'polypeptide(L)'
;MPPDGAVLHQVDLSDRSAVLDALVRARPEVVLHSAYDMAAGAGPNSTWTKNILDASTATGARFIFVSTDLVFGANGAWHKESDPPEPTLEYGRWKALLEQRVLERGGMVVRTALVWGIDPVDRSTQSLVLDPLITNKSPRLFEDEWRTPTEVHDLAAALIETFALTGPQIFHCSGPERLTRLQFGRMIARYFGYEPARLPASRRVEIAPDRPRDTSLARVTSGKFLTTRFRGPSEVLGVPIPPR
;
A
#
# COMPACT_ATOMS: atom_id res chain seq x y z
N MET A 1 -10.69 13.90 13.04
CA MET A 1 -10.86 13.44 14.45
C MET A 1 -10.82 11.92 14.44
N PRO A 2 -10.32 11.26 15.51
CA PRO A 2 -10.43 9.80 15.60
C PRO A 2 -11.92 9.39 15.68
N PRO A 3 -12.26 8.15 15.24
CA PRO A 3 -13.62 7.65 15.34
C PRO A 3 -14.07 7.56 16.82
N ASP A 4 -15.39 7.54 17.06
CA ASP A 4 -15.97 7.46 18.40
C ASP A 4 -15.43 6.24 19.16
N GLY A 5 -14.98 6.47 20.40
CA GLY A 5 -14.39 5.42 21.24
C GLY A 5 -12.89 5.17 21.03
N ALA A 6 -12.26 5.79 20.05
CA ALA A 6 -10.81 5.66 19.83
C ALA A 6 -10.03 6.54 20.85
N VAL A 7 -8.97 5.97 21.39
CA VAL A 7 -8.01 6.69 22.25
C VAL A 7 -6.79 7.07 21.43
N LEU A 8 -6.50 8.37 21.36
CA LEU A 8 -5.32 8.88 20.65
C LEU A 8 -4.12 8.92 21.59
N HIS A 9 -3.05 8.24 21.22
CA HIS A 9 -1.74 8.32 21.88
C HIS A 9 -0.74 8.98 20.93
N GLN A 10 -0.19 10.11 21.34
CA GLN A 10 0.92 10.74 20.62
C GLN A 10 2.24 10.15 21.14
N VAL A 11 2.97 9.44 20.26
CA VAL A 11 4.22 8.74 20.61
C VAL A 11 5.26 9.01 19.53
N ASP A 12 6.48 9.36 19.95
CA ASP A 12 7.62 9.37 19.03
C ASP A 12 8.06 7.94 18.75
N LEU A 13 7.86 7.48 17.52
CA LEU A 13 8.20 6.12 17.11
C LEU A 13 9.71 5.85 17.07
N SER A 14 10.55 6.87 17.10
CA SER A 14 12.01 6.75 17.23
C SER A 14 12.44 6.42 18.66
N ASP A 15 11.65 6.79 19.65
CA ASP A 15 11.89 6.47 21.06
C ASP A 15 11.34 5.09 21.41
N ARG A 16 12.25 4.12 21.50
CA ARG A 16 11.93 2.73 21.82
C ARG A 16 11.20 2.56 23.15
N SER A 17 11.57 3.35 24.16
CA SER A 17 10.96 3.26 25.49
C SER A 17 9.53 3.81 25.50
N ALA A 18 9.32 4.95 24.84
CA ALA A 18 8.00 5.54 24.69
C ALA A 18 7.03 4.63 23.92
N VAL A 19 7.51 3.95 22.86
CA VAL A 19 6.71 2.97 22.12
C VAL A 19 6.34 1.77 23.00
N LEU A 20 7.30 1.20 23.74
CA LEU A 20 7.02 0.09 24.66
C LEU A 20 6.02 0.48 25.74
N ASP A 21 6.21 1.62 26.39
CA ASP A 21 5.33 2.14 27.44
C ASP A 21 3.90 2.37 26.92
N ALA A 22 3.75 2.86 25.68
CA ALA A 22 2.45 3.04 25.06
C ALA A 22 1.72 1.70 24.87
N LEU A 23 2.40 0.65 24.36
CA LEU A 23 1.81 -0.66 24.19
C LEU A 23 1.53 -1.37 25.52
N VAL A 24 2.38 -1.22 26.53
CA VAL A 24 2.15 -1.75 27.89
C VAL A 24 0.88 -1.13 28.50
N ARG A 25 0.67 0.17 28.30
CA ARG A 25 -0.56 0.86 28.79
C ARG A 25 -1.79 0.45 28.00
N ALA A 26 -1.70 0.42 26.67
CA ALA A 26 -2.83 0.11 25.79
C ALA A 26 -3.23 -1.37 25.82
N ARG A 27 -2.28 -2.27 26.09
CA ARG A 27 -2.47 -3.74 26.09
C ARG A 27 -3.22 -4.25 24.87
N PRO A 28 -2.80 -3.91 23.64
CA PRO A 28 -3.51 -4.34 22.44
C PRO A 28 -3.31 -5.84 22.20
N GLU A 29 -4.34 -6.52 21.67
CA GLU A 29 -4.21 -7.89 21.14
C GLU A 29 -3.52 -7.89 19.77
N VAL A 30 -3.76 -6.83 18.97
CA VAL A 30 -3.23 -6.67 17.62
C VAL A 30 -2.65 -5.27 17.46
N VAL A 31 -1.48 -5.19 16.84
CA VAL A 31 -0.84 -3.94 16.41
C VAL A 31 -0.78 -3.94 14.90
N LEU A 32 -1.56 -3.05 14.26
CA LEU A 32 -1.50 -2.78 12.82
C LEU A 32 -0.55 -1.63 12.55
N HIS A 33 0.57 -1.91 11.90
CA HIS A 33 1.56 -0.89 11.53
C HIS A 33 1.41 -0.46 10.07
N SER A 34 0.77 0.67 9.85
CA SER A 34 0.62 1.33 8.54
C SER A 34 1.37 2.66 8.45
N ALA A 35 2.01 3.11 9.54
CA ALA A 35 2.72 4.37 9.58
C ALA A 35 3.94 4.38 8.64
N TYR A 36 4.04 5.45 7.85
CA TYR A 36 5.13 5.68 6.92
C TYR A 36 5.28 7.18 6.65
N ASP A 37 6.49 7.69 6.71
CA ASP A 37 6.81 9.05 6.28
C ASP A 37 7.78 9.01 5.10
N MET A 38 7.31 9.48 3.94
CA MET A 38 8.08 9.50 2.71
C MET A 38 9.29 10.45 2.80
N ALA A 39 9.16 11.55 3.55
CA ALA A 39 10.21 12.54 3.73
C ALA A 39 11.33 12.06 4.65
N ALA A 40 11.02 11.18 5.60
CA ALA A 40 12.00 10.63 6.54
C ALA A 40 12.95 9.61 5.90
N GLY A 41 12.57 9.00 4.77
CA GLY A 41 13.37 7.98 4.09
C GLY A 41 13.43 6.62 4.79
N ALA A 42 14.30 5.73 4.31
CA ALA A 42 14.35 4.33 4.74
C ALA A 42 14.81 4.14 6.20
N GLY A 43 15.80 4.88 6.65
CA GLY A 43 16.40 4.72 7.98
C GLY A 43 15.41 4.92 9.13
N PRO A 44 14.80 6.12 9.28
CA PRO A 44 13.81 6.37 10.32
C PRO A 44 12.61 5.41 10.25
N ASN A 45 12.04 5.19 9.07
CA ASN A 45 10.92 4.27 8.90
C ASN A 45 11.27 2.83 9.34
N SER A 46 12.50 2.38 9.07
CA SER A 46 12.97 1.06 9.53
C SER A 46 13.11 1.02 11.05
N THR A 47 13.60 2.10 11.67
CA THR A 47 13.72 2.23 13.14
C THR A 47 12.35 2.18 13.79
N TRP A 48 11.38 2.94 13.30
CA TRP A 48 10.00 2.95 13.80
C TRP A 48 9.36 1.57 13.72
N THR A 49 9.45 0.93 12.56
CA THR A 49 8.91 -0.43 12.39
C THR A 49 9.55 -1.42 13.37
N LYS A 50 10.88 -1.34 13.53
CA LYS A 50 11.60 -2.20 14.48
C LYS A 50 11.15 -1.97 15.93
N ASN A 51 11.04 -0.71 16.36
CA ASN A 51 10.63 -0.37 17.73
C ASN A 51 9.23 -0.89 18.04
N ILE A 52 8.28 -0.73 17.08
CA ILE A 52 6.91 -1.22 17.26
C ILE A 52 6.87 -2.76 17.25
N LEU A 53 7.62 -3.41 16.36
CA LEU A 53 7.72 -4.88 16.30
C LEU A 53 8.31 -5.45 17.60
N ASP A 54 9.40 -4.85 18.12
CA ASP A 54 10.04 -5.27 19.38
C ASP A 54 9.06 -5.10 20.56
N ALA A 55 8.36 -3.97 20.63
CA ALA A 55 7.37 -3.70 21.67
C ALA A 55 6.15 -4.64 21.56
N SER A 56 5.67 -4.92 20.36
CA SER A 56 4.58 -5.89 20.13
C SER A 56 4.97 -7.28 20.61
N THR A 57 6.20 -7.72 20.27
CA THR A 57 6.74 -9.00 20.74
C THR A 57 6.84 -9.05 22.28
N ALA A 58 7.32 -7.99 22.90
CA ALA A 58 7.45 -7.90 24.36
C ALA A 58 6.12 -7.92 25.11
N THR A 59 5.06 -7.41 24.51
CA THR A 59 3.70 -7.35 25.10
C THR A 59 2.81 -8.54 24.70
N GLY A 60 3.31 -9.42 23.80
CA GLY A 60 2.52 -10.55 23.28
C GLY A 60 1.47 -10.16 22.24
N ALA A 61 1.46 -8.91 21.78
CA ALA A 61 0.54 -8.45 20.76
C ALA A 61 0.91 -9.00 19.38
N ARG A 62 -0.08 -9.45 18.60
CA ARG A 62 0.14 -9.83 17.20
C ARG A 62 0.51 -8.60 16.38
N PHE A 63 1.55 -8.72 15.56
CA PHE A 63 2.01 -7.64 14.72
C PHE A 63 1.60 -7.85 13.26
N ILE A 64 0.92 -6.87 12.66
CA ILE A 64 0.52 -6.85 11.25
C ILE A 64 1.21 -5.67 10.58
N PHE A 65 2.01 -5.96 9.56
CA PHE A 65 2.79 -4.98 8.82
C PHE A 65 2.18 -4.71 7.45
N VAL A 66 1.82 -3.45 7.19
CA VAL A 66 1.40 -3.03 5.85
C VAL A 66 2.63 -2.79 4.99
N SER A 67 2.79 -3.66 4.00
CA SER A 67 3.86 -3.63 3.02
C SER A 67 3.36 -3.15 1.65
N THR A 68 4.10 -3.39 0.60
CA THR A 68 3.89 -2.81 -0.73
C THR A 68 4.11 -3.85 -1.84
N ASP A 69 3.47 -3.66 -2.97
CA ASP A 69 3.76 -4.37 -4.21
C ASP A 69 5.17 -4.06 -4.79
N LEU A 70 5.79 -2.94 -4.37
CA LEU A 70 7.15 -2.57 -4.79
C LEU A 70 8.25 -3.46 -4.20
N VAL A 71 7.91 -4.48 -3.41
CA VAL A 71 8.82 -5.58 -3.08
C VAL A 71 9.09 -6.48 -4.28
N PHE A 72 8.31 -6.33 -5.34
CA PHE A 72 8.51 -6.97 -6.65
C PHE A 72 9.01 -5.96 -7.68
N GLY A 73 9.47 -6.44 -8.83
CA GLY A 73 9.78 -5.52 -9.92
C GLY A 73 10.85 -5.97 -10.89
N ALA A 74 11.65 -6.97 -10.59
CA ALA A 74 12.67 -7.45 -11.52
C ALA A 74 12.05 -8.11 -12.75
N ASN A 75 11.06 -9.00 -12.56
CA ASN A 75 10.40 -9.74 -13.64
C ASN A 75 8.97 -10.12 -13.26
N GLY A 76 8.18 -10.48 -14.26
CA GLY A 76 6.86 -11.07 -14.08
C GLY A 76 5.72 -10.08 -14.01
N ALA A 77 4.55 -10.62 -13.71
CA ALA A 77 3.29 -9.94 -13.49
C ALA A 77 2.39 -10.86 -12.67
N TRP A 78 1.40 -10.31 -11.99
CA TRP A 78 0.48 -11.10 -11.15
C TRP A 78 1.22 -11.91 -10.08
N HIS A 79 2.14 -11.23 -9.36
CA HIS A 79 2.92 -11.82 -8.28
C HIS A 79 2.02 -12.43 -7.22
N LYS A 80 2.33 -13.67 -6.81
CA LYS A 80 1.61 -14.40 -5.76
C LYS A 80 2.23 -14.12 -4.39
N GLU A 81 1.49 -14.43 -3.33
CA GLU A 81 1.99 -14.31 -1.96
C GLU A 81 3.22 -15.18 -1.70
N SER A 82 3.33 -16.32 -2.42
CA SER A 82 4.46 -17.25 -2.34
C SER A 82 5.70 -16.82 -3.12
N ASP A 83 5.58 -15.82 -3.99
CA ASP A 83 6.72 -15.41 -4.81
C ASP A 83 7.74 -14.65 -3.97
N PRO A 84 9.03 -14.91 -4.15
CA PRO A 84 10.08 -14.22 -3.42
C PRO A 84 10.13 -12.73 -3.82
N PRO A 85 10.38 -11.82 -2.85
CA PRO A 85 10.64 -10.42 -3.17
C PRO A 85 11.87 -10.23 -4.05
N GLU A 86 11.73 -9.46 -5.14
CA GLU A 86 12.81 -9.07 -6.06
C GLU A 86 12.73 -7.56 -6.37
N PRO A 87 12.93 -6.69 -5.38
CA PRO A 87 12.72 -5.25 -5.53
C PRO A 87 13.83 -4.59 -6.36
N THR A 88 13.43 -3.69 -7.28
CA THR A 88 14.36 -2.84 -8.04
C THR A 88 14.61 -1.50 -7.34
N LEU A 89 13.64 -0.99 -6.58
CA LEU A 89 13.74 0.28 -5.87
C LEU A 89 14.27 0.12 -4.44
N GLU A 90 14.99 1.13 -3.94
CA GLU A 90 15.46 1.17 -2.55
C GLU A 90 14.29 1.01 -1.56
N TYR A 91 13.18 1.71 -1.79
CA TYR A 91 11.96 1.58 -1.00
C TYR A 91 11.47 0.13 -0.90
N GLY A 92 11.45 -0.59 -2.02
CA GLY A 92 11.06 -2.00 -2.05
C GLY A 92 12.06 -2.89 -1.30
N ARG A 93 13.36 -2.60 -1.42
CA ARG A 93 14.42 -3.38 -0.74
C ARG A 93 14.28 -3.31 0.78
N TRP A 94 14.13 -2.11 1.34
CA TRP A 94 14.00 -2.01 2.79
C TRP A 94 12.65 -2.55 3.29
N LYS A 95 11.56 -2.40 2.52
CA LYS A 95 10.27 -3.04 2.86
C LYS A 95 10.40 -4.56 2.89
N ALA A 96 11.06 -5.17 1.91
CA ALA A 96 11.31 -6.62 1.88
C ALA A 96 12.16 -7.11 3.07
N LEU A 97 13.18 -6.34 3.49
CA LEU A 97 13.95 -6.64 4.69
C LEU A 97 13.11 -6.58 5.97
N LEU A 98 12.17 -5.64 6.05
CA LEU A 98 11.25 -5.56 7.19
C LEU A 98 10.23 -6.70 7.16
N GLU A 99 9.71 -7.08 6.00
CA GLU A 99 8.85 -8.26 5.87
C GLU A 99 9.51 -9.51 6.46
N GLN A 100 10.78 -9.77 6.08
CA GLN A 100 11.52 -10.90 6.62
C GLN A 100 11.57 -10.87 8.15
N ARG A 101 11.93 -9.73 8.76
CA ARG A 101 11.99 -9.57 10.22
C ARG A 101 10.64 -9.77 10.91
N VAL A 102 9.56 -9.32 10.29
CA VAL A 102 8.20 -9.50 10.79
C VAL A 102 7.83 -10.98 10.78
N LEU A 103 8.10 -11.68 9.69
CA LEU A 103 7.83 -13.12 9.53
C LEU A 103 8.66 -13.98 10.50
N GLU A 104 9.93 -13.66 10.69
CA GLU A 104 10.82 -14.34 11.67
C GLU A 104 10.30 -14.25 13.11
N ARG A 105 9.48 -13.22 13.41
CA ARG A 105 8.85 -13.01 14.72
C ARG A 105 7.39 -13.48 14.79
N GLY A 106 6.93 -14.24 13.81
CA GLY A 106 5.55 -14.75 13.76
C GLY A 106 4.50 -13.70 13.43
N GLY A 107 4.91 -12.51 12.98
CA GLY A 107 4.01 -11.45 12.53
C GLY A 107 3.40 -11.73 11.15
N MET A 108 2.48 -10.88 10.74
CA MET A 108 1.78 -10.97 9.46
C MET A 108 2.19 -9.79 8.55
N VAL A 109 2.32 -10.06 7.26
CA VAL A 109 2.61 -9.07 6.22
C VAL A 109 1.39 -8.94 5.31
N VAL A 110 0.93 -7.71 5.09
CA VAL A 110 -0.11 -7.39 4.11
C VAL A 110 0.50 -6.50 3.03
N ARG A 111 0.70 -7.05 1.84
CA ARG A 111 1.16 -6.29 0.67
C ARG A 111 -0.04 -5.67 -0.03
N THR A 112 0.05 -4.38 -0.31
CA THR A 112 -0.96 -3.64 -1.06
C THR A 112 -0.32 -2.86 -2.20
N ALA A 113 -1.12 -2.41 -3.16
CA ALA A 113 -0.64 -1.68 -4.33
C ALA A 113 -1.43 -0.39 -4.50
N LEU A 114 -0.73 0.70 -4.83
CA LEU A 114 -1.31 1.98 -5.26
C LEU A 114 -2.68 2.26 -4.60
N VAL A 115 -2.65 2.49 -3.29
CA VAL A 115 -3.86 2.78 -2.50
C VAL A 115 -4.46 4.11 -2.96
N TRP A 116 -5.77 4.13 -3.15
CA TRP A 116 -6.50 5.30 -3.63
C TRP A 116 -7.89 5.39 -3.02
N GLY A 117 -8.47 6.60 -3.03
CA GLY A 117 -9.84 6.86 -2.60
C GLY A 117 -10.36 8.17 -3.19
N ILE A 118 -11.68 8.29 -3.30
CA ILE A 118 -12.36 9.47 -3.85
C ILE A 118 -13.32 10.12 -2.88
N ASP A 119 -13.63 9.46 -1.75
CA ASP A 119 -14.51 10.01 -0.72
C ASP A 119 -14.03 9.56 0.68
N PRO A 120 -13.28 10.41 1.39
CA PRO A 120 -12.63 11.62 0.88
C PRO A 120 -11.52 11.32 -0.14
N VAL A 121 -11.22 12.27 -1.02
CA VAL A 121 -10.11 12.15 -1.98
C VAL A 121 -8.81 11.99 -1.22
N ASP A 122 -8.10 10.88 -1.47
CA ASP A 122 -6.82 10.63 -0.83
C ASP A 122 -5.69 11.50 -1.41
N ARG A 123 -4.59 11.65 -0.64
CA ARG A 123 -3.44 12.46 -1.04
C ARG A 123 -2.77 11.98 -2.34
N SER A 124 -2.75 10.67 -2.59
CA SER A 124 -2.13 10.12 -3.81
C SER A 124 -2.94 10.50 -5.04
N THR A 125 -4.27 10.32 -5.00
CA THR A 125 -5.19 10.75 -6.06
C THR A 125 -5.11 12.25 -6.28
N GLN A 126 -5.14 13.04 -5.19
CA GLN A 126 -5.03 14.48 -5.25
C GLN A 126 -3.71 14.91 -5.91
N SER A 127 -2.57 14.49 -5.39
CA SER A 127 -1.25 14.98 -5.83
C SER A 127 -0.80 14.44 -7.18
N LEU A 128 -1.17 13.20 -7.51
CA LEU A 128 -0.71 12.56 -8.75
C LEU A 128 -1.58 12.91 -9.97
N VAL A 129 -2.85 13.23 -9.75
CA VAL A 129 -3.80 13.44 -10.86
C VAL A 129 -4.44 14.81 -10.81
N LEU A 130 -5.10 15.17 -9.70
CA LEU A 130 -5.93 16.38 -9.64
C LEU A 130 -5.11 17.66 -9.60
N ASP A 131 -4.11 17.76 -8.72
CA ASP A 131 -3.28 18.98 -8.63
C ASP A 131 -2.57 19.30 -9.94
N PRO A 132 -1.96 18.33 -10.67
CA PRO A 132 -1.43 18.58 -12.00
C PRO A 132 -2.46 19.09 -13.00
N LEU A 133 -3.67 18.52 -13.00
CA LEU A 133 -4.76 18.96 -13.89
C LEU A 133 -5.23 20.39 -13.57
N ILE A 134 -5.35 20.73 -12.28
CA ILE A 134 -5.74 22.06 -11.81
C ILE A 134 -4.65 23.09 -12.14
N THR A 135 -3.38 22.74 -11.96
CA THR A 135 -2.25 23.66 -12.13
C THR A 135 -1.62 23.64 -13.53
N ASN A 136 -2.24 22.93 -14.49
CA ASN A 136 -1.70 22.71 -15.85
C ASN A 136 -0.27 22.15 -15.87
N LYS A 137 0.11 21.36 -14.88
CA LYS A 137 1.38 20.62 -14.87
C LYS A 137 1.20 19.26 -15.53
N SER A 138 2.26 18.74 -16.11
CA SER A 138 2.26 17.37 -16.67
C SER A 138 2.72 16.38 -15.62
N PRO A 139 1.83 15.53 -15.08
CA PRO A 139 2.24 14.49 -14.14
C PRO A 139 3.01 13.39 -14.87
N ARG A 140 3.92 12.73 -14.16
CA ARG A 140 4.64 11.57 -14.68
C ARG A 140 3.79 10.31 -14.50
N LEU A 141 2.81 10.11 -15.39
CA LEU A 141 1.98 8.92 -15.41
C LEU A 141 2.46 8.00 -16.54
N PHE A 142 2.96 6.83 -16.18
CA PHE A 142 3.60 5.92 -17.11
C PHE A 142 2.59 5.00 -17.80
N GLU A 143 2.74 4.85 -19.12
CA GLU A 143 1.98 3.90 -19.94
C GLU A 143 2.55 2.48 -19.89
N ASP A 144 3.77 2.33 -19.34
CA ASP A 144 4.55 1.10 -19.25
C ASP A 144 4.89 0.68 -17.79
N GLU A 145 4.15 1.20 -16.80
CA GLU A 145 4.20 0.78 -15.40
C GLU A 145 2.83 0.24 -14.97
N TRP A 146 2.75 -1.06 -14.69
CA TRP A 146 1.52 -1.76 -14.35
C TRP A 146 1.38 -1.98 -12.85
N ARG A 147 0.18 -1.73 -12.33
CA ARG A 147 -0.18 -1.89 -10.92
C ARG A 147 -1.59 -2.50 -10.80
N THR A 148 -1.96 -2.90 -9.60
CA THR A 148 -3.33 -3.29 -9.23
C THR A 148 -3.87 -2.32 -8.19
N PRO A 149 -4.42 -1.14 -8.60
CA PRO A 149 -4.86 -0.10 -7.67
C PRO A 149 -5.86 -0.64 -6.64
N THR A 150 -5.65 -0.28 -5.38
CA THR A 150 -6.43 -0.78 -4.24
C THR A 150 -7.29 0.33 -3.67
N GLU A 151 -8.59 0.14 -3.64
CA GLU A 151 -9.53 1.08 -3.04
C GLU A 151 -9.35 1.08 -1.51
N VAL A 152 -9.31 2.27 -0.90
CA VAL A 152 -8.91 2.45 0.50
C VAL A 152 -9.87 1.81 1.49
N HIS A 153 -11.17 1.85 1.24
CA HIS A 153 -12.17 1.24 2.13
C HIS A 153 -12.15 -0.29 2.05
N ASP A 154 -11.94 -0.85 0.84
CA ASP A 154 -11.78 -2.29 0.66
C ASP A 154 -10.50 -2.78 1.36
N LEU A 155 -9.41 -2.00 1.28
CA LEU A 155 -8.18 -2.28 2.01
C LEU A 155 -8.41 -2.25 3.54
N ALA A 156 -9.11 -1.22 4.04
CA ALA A 156 -9.38 -1.08 5.46
C ALA A 156 -10.24 -2.27 5.99
N ALA A 157 -11.27 -2.66 5.23
CA ALA A 157 -12.09 -3.83 5.57
C ALA A 157 -11.25 -5.12 5.63
N ALA A 158 -10.41 -5.36 4.61
CA ALA A 158 -9.53 -6.52 4.58
C ALA A 158 -8.50 -6.52 5.72
N LEU A 159 -7.94 -5.37 6.07
CA LEU A 159 -7.01 -5.25 7.20
C LEU A 159 -7.70 -5.64 8.52
N ILE A 160 -8.94 -5.22 8.74
CA ILE A 160 -9.74 -5.61 9.93
C ILE A 160 -9.98 -7.12 9.95
N GLU A 161 -10.31 -7.75 8.80
CA GLU A 161 -10.45 -9.20 8.73
C GLU A 161 -9.17 -9.95 9.15
N THR A 162 -8.00 -9.41 8.82
CA THR A 162 -6.72 -10.04 9.22
C THR A 162 -6.53 -10.13 10.73
N PHE A 163 -7.25 -9.34 11.52
CA PHE A 163 -7.16 -9.39 13.00
C PHE A 163 -7.64 -10.72 13.58
N ALA A 164 -8.56 -11.40 12.94
CA ALA A 164 -9.07 -12.68 13.38
C ALA A 164 -8.36 -13.88 12.75
N LEU A 165 -7.54 -13.67 11.71
CA LEU A 165 -6.95 -14.78 10.97
C LEU A 165 -5.79 -15.43 11.73
N THR A 166 -5.78 -16.75 11.71
CA THR A 166 -4.64 -17.60 12.08
C THR A 166 -4.24 -18.40 10.85
N GLY A 167 -2.95 -18.56 10.57
CA GLY A 167 -2.47 -19.37 9.43
C GLY A 167 -1.47 -18.63 8.55
N PRO A 168 -1.76 -18.38 7.25
CA PRO A 168 -0.81 -17.73 6.37
C PRO A 168 -0.33 -16.38 6.92
N GLN A 169 0.97 -16.13 6.76
CA GLN A 169 1.57 -14.90 7.29
C GLN A 169 1.70 -13.79 6.25
N ILE A 170 1.49 -14.10 4.96
CA ILE A 170 1.56 -13.12 3.86
C ILE A 170 0.23 -13.08 3.13
N PHE A 171 -0.31 -11.87 3.00
CA PHE A 171 -1.54 -11.58 2.26
C PHE A 171 -1.29 -10.49 1.21
N HIS A 172 -1.96 -10.63 0.05
CA HIS A 172 -2.07 -9.57 -0.95
C HIS A 172 -3.46 -8.94 -0.87
N CYS A 173 -3.52 -7.68 -0.47
CA CYS A 173 -4.75 -6.87 -0.45
C CYS A 173 -4.66 -5.86 -1.59
N SER A 174 -5.18 -6.23 -2.77
CA SER A 174 -5.09 -5.42 -3.99
C SER A 174 -6.37 -5.47 -4.80
N GLY A 175 -6.61 -4.43 -5.60
CA GLY A 175 -7.72 -4.41 -6.54
C GLY A 175 -7.60 -5.49 -7.63
N PRO A 176 -8.73 -5.85 -8.27
CA PRO A 176 -8.76 -6.91 -9.30
C PRO A 176 -8.27 -6.47 -10.67
N GLU A 177 -8.15 -5.17 -10.92
CA GLU A 177 -7.82 -4.62 -12.23
C GLU A 177 -6.33 -4.27 -12.33
N ARG A 178 -5.68 -4.83 -13.34
CA ARG A 178 -4.30 -4.50 -13.68
C ARG A 178 -4.28 -3.36 -14.70
N LEU A 179 -3.84 -2.19 -14.26
CA LEU A 179 -3.85 -0.95 -15.02
C LEU A 179 -2.45 -0.35 -15.13
N THR A 180 -2.17 0.35 -16.23
CA THR A 180 -1.03 1.25 -16.22
C THR A 180 -1.33 2.48 -15.35
N ARG A 181 -0.28 3.14 -14.85
CA ARG A 181 -0.47 4.38 -14.09
C ARG A 181 -1.20 5.45 -14.90
N LEU A 182 -0.96 5.50 -16.22
CA LEU A 182 -1.64 6.42 -17.12
C LEU A 182 -3.12 6.06 -17.28
N GLN A 183 -3.45 4.78 -17.51
CA GLN A 183 -4.85 4.35 -17.58
C GLN A 183 -5.62 4.73 -16.31
N PHE A 184 -5.05 4.38 -15.15
CA PHE A 184 -5.66 4.73 -13.86
C PHE A 184 -5.84 6.25 -13.70
N GLY A 185 -4.81 7.05 -13.99
CA GLY A 185 -4.90 8.52 -13.93
C GLY A 185 -5.98 9.10 -14.85
N ARG A 186 -6.10 8.56 -16.07
CA ARG A 186 -7.15 8.98 -17.02
C ARG A 186 -8.57 8.63 -16.56
N MET A 187 -8.74 7.50 -15.86
CA MET A 187 -10.02 7.15 -15.24
C MET A 187 -10.40 8.14 -14.13
N ILE A 188 -9.46 8.48 -13.25
CA ILE A 188 -9.66 9.51 -12.21
C ILE A 188 -9.98 10.87 -12.85
N ALA A 189 -9.22 11.30 -13.85
CA ALA A 189 -9.49 12.57 -14.56
C ALA A 189 -10.92 12.61 -15.10
N ARG A 190 -11.34 11.56 -15.79
CA ARG A 190 -12.69 11.46 -16.35
C ARG A 190 -13.78 11.49 -15.27
N TYR A 191 -13.58 10.80 -14.17
CA TYR A 191 -14.52 10.80 -13.05
C TYR A 191 -14.76 12.22 -12.49
N PHE A 192 -13.68 13.02 -12.38
CA PHE A 192 -13.77 14.41 -11.92
C PHE A 192 -14.09 15.43 -13.02
N GLY A 193 -14.52 14.97 -14.22
CA GLY A 193 -14.96 15.85 -15.31
C GLY A 193 -13.82 16.50 -16.11
N TYR A 194 -12.58 16.05 -15.94
CA TYR A 194 -11.45 16.51 -16.74
C TYR A 194 -11.29 15.68 -18.02
N GLU A 195 -10.81 16.34 -19.09
CA GLU A 195 -10.45 15.65 -20.33
C GLU A 195 -9.23 14.75 -20.12
N PRO A 196 -9.33 13.41 -20.30
CA PRO A 196 -8.24 12.47 -20.06
C PRO A 196 -6.98 12.74 -20.90
N ALA A 197 -7.13 13.31 -22.10
CA ALA A 197 -6.02 13.67 -22.98
C ALA A 197 -5.10 14.76 -22.39
N ARG A 198 -5.54 15.50 -21.37
CA ARG A 198 -4.70 16.45 -20.61
C ARG A 198 -3.62 15.75 -19.78
N LEU A 199 -3.71 14.42 -19.61
CA LEU A 199 -2.69 13.60 -18.97
C LEU A 199 -1.82 12.95 -20.06
N PRO A 200 -0.66 13.53 -20.40
CA PRO A 200 0.19 13.00 -21.46
C PRO A 200 0.80 11.67 -21.04
N ALA A 201 0.98 10.80 -22.00
CA ALA A 201 1.72 9.56 -21.81
C ALA A 201 3.20 9.88 -21.52
N SER A 202 3.77 9.15 -20.58
CA SER A 202 5.20 9.14 -20.30
C SER A 202 5.67 7.69 -20.26
N ARG A 203 6.91 7.45 -20.65
CA ARG A 203 7.49 6.12 -20.58
C ARG A 203 8.46 6.00 -19.43
N ARG A 204 8.20 5.03 -18.56
CA ARG A 204 9.06 4.70 -17.41
C ARG A 204 10.51 4.47 -17.84
N VAL A 205 10.70 3.71 -18.92
CA VAL A 205 12.03 3.35 -19.43
C VAL A 205 12.88 4.58 -19.80
N GLU A 206 12.25 5.69 -20.16
CA GLU A 206 12.95 6.92 -20.57
C GLU A 206 13.24 7.85 -19.40
N ILE A 207 12.37 7.87 -18.38
CA ILE A 207 12.40 8.86 -17.30
C ILE A 207 12.90 8.27 -15.98
N ALA A 208 12.56 7.02 -15.70
CA ALA A 208 12.84 6.35 -14.44
C ALA A 208 13.05 4.84 -14.68
N PRO A 209 14.15 4.45 -15.37
CA PRO A 209 14.38 3.06 -15.82
C PRO A 209 14.43 2.05 -14.66
N ASP A 210 14.84 2.49 -13.47
CA ASP A 210 14.89 1.64 -12.26
C ASP A 210 13.51 1.29 -11.68
N ARG A 211 12.45 2.00 -12.09
CA ARG A 211 11.10 1.65 -11.65
C ARG A 211 10.67 0.33 -12.25
N PRO A 212 9.95 -0.51 -11.47
CA PRO A 212 9.47 -1.79 -11.97
C PRO A 212 8.48 -1.59 -13.13
N ARG A 213 8.52 -2.52 -14.09
CA ARG A 213 7.56 -2.53 -15.19
C ARG A 213 6.18 -3.00 -14.71
N ASP A 214 6.16 -4.00 -13.85
CA ASP A 214 4.93 -4.64 -13.41
C ASP A 214 5.08 -5.15 -11.98
N THR A 215 4.23 -4.67 -11.12
CA THR A 215 4.12 -5.12 -9.72
C THR A 215 2.71 -5.56 -9.37
N SER A 216 1.93 -5.95 -10.40
CA SER A 216 0.56 -6.42 -10.19
C SER A 216 0.54 -7.63 -9.25
N LEU A 217 -0.39 -7.61 -8.28
CA LEU A 217 -0.53 -8.62 -7.25
C LEU A 217 -1.68 -9.59 -7.58
N ALA A 218 -1.41 -10.88 -7.53
CA ALA A 218 -2.44 -11.92 -7.52
C ALA A 218 -2.84 -12.21 -6.05
N ARG A 219 -4.10 -12.48 -5.81
CA ARG A 219 -4.66 -12.81 -4.48
C ARG A 219 -4.97 -14.31 -4.38
N VAL A 220 -3.92 -15.14 -4.41
CA VAL A 220 -4.08 -16.61 -4.39
C VAL A 220 -4.40 -17.13 -2.99
N THR A 221 -3.61 -16.69 -2.01
CA THR A 221 -3.85 -17.00 -0.59
C THR A 221 -4.98 -16.15 -0.05
N SER A 222 -4.91 -14.83 -0.24
CA SER A 222 -5.89 -13.87 0.26
C SER A 222 -7.31 -14.20 -0.19
N GLY A 223 -7.50 -14.62 -1.44
CA GLY A 223 -8.81 -15.01 -1.96
C GLY A 223 -9.43 -16.25 -1.31
N LYS A 224 -8.68 -17.03 -0.52
CA LYS A 224 -9.18 -18.18 0.24
C LYS A 224 -9.55 -17.83 1.69
N PHE A 225 -8.96 -16.78 2.24
CA PHE A 225 -9.07 -16.45 3.66
C PHE A 225 -9.83 -15.15 3.92
N LEU A 226 -9.83 -14.20 2.97
CA LEU A 226 -10.53 -12.93 3.10
C LEU A 226 -11.89 -13.00 2.40
N THR A 227 -12.91 -12.51 3.08
CA THR A 227 -14.26 -12.35 2.54
C THR A 227 -14.47 -10.99 1.88
N THR A 228 -13.63 -10.01 2.22
CA THR A 228 -13.67 -8.68 1.61
C THR A 228 -13.60 -8.78 0.09
N ARG A 229 -14.62 -8.20 -0.56
CA ARG A 229 -14.63 -8.00 -2.01
C ARG A 229 -13.82 -6.76 -2.37
N PHE A 230 -12.76 -6.94 -3.13
CA PHE A 230 -11.99 -5.83 -3.68
C PHE A 230 -12.61 -5.37 -5.00
N ARG A 231 -13.00 -4.11 -5.08
CA ARG A 231 -13.56 -3.47 -6.27
C ARG A 231 -12.44 -2.87 -7.12
N GLY A 232 -12.62 -2.91 -8.43
CA GLY A 232 -11.71 -2.24 -9.38
C GLY A 232 -12.06 -0.77 -9.57
N PRO A 233 -11.10 0.04 -10.04
CA PRO A 233 -11.38 1.42 -10.43
C PRO A 233 -12.54 1.59 -11.41
N SER A 234 -12.73 0.68 -12.38
CA SER A 234 -13.83 0.76 -13.32
C SER A 234 -15.19 0.65 -12.64
N GLU A 235 -15.32 -0.21 -11.64
CA GLU A 235 -16.53 -0.38 -10.85
C GLU A 235 -16.81 0.82 -9.95
N VAL A 236 -15.81 1.23 -9.16
CA VAL A 236 -15.98 2.31 -8.16
C VAL A 236 -16.23 3.67 -8.82
N LEU A 237 -15.53 3.95 -9.92
CA LEU A 237 -15.66 5.21 -10.65
C LEU A 237 -16.81 5.21 -11.66
N GLY A 238 -17.37 4.05 -12.03
CA GLY A 238 -18.31 3.94 -13.14
C GLY A 238 -17.71 4.34 -14.49
N VAL A 239 -16.39 4.22 -14.63
CA VAL A 239 -15.64 4.65 -15.82
C VAL A 239 -14.97 3.46 -16.46
N PRO A 240 -15.19 3.19 -17.76
CA PRO A 240 -14.53 2.08 -18.44
C PRO A 240 -13.01 2.28 -18.50
N ILE A 241 -12.27 1.17 -18.52
CA ILE A 241 -10.81 1.19 -18.68
C ILE A 241 -10.49 1.76 -20.07
N PRO A 242 -9.70 2.85 -20.16
CA PRO A 242 -9.35 3.43 -21.45
C PRO A 242 -8.41 2.50 -22.22
N PRO A 243 -8.41 2.56 -23.58
CA PRO A 243 -7.44 1.84 -24.37
C PRO A 243 -6.00 2.27 -24.04
N ARG A 244 -5.05 1.46 -24.42
CA ARG A 244 -3.62 1.73 -24.26
C ARG A 244 -3.17 2.88 -25.15
#